data_0fc35519409eda6372305d303247da19
#
_entry.id   0fc35519409eda6372305d303247da19
#
_cell.length_a   1.000
_cell.length_b   1.000
_cell.length_c   1.000
_cell.angle_alpha   90.00
_cell.angle_beta   90.00
_cell.angle_gamma   90.00
#
_symmetry.space_group_name_H-M   'P 1'
#
loop_
_entity.id
_entity.type
_entity.pdbx_description
1 polymer ?
#
loop_
_entity_poly.entity_id
_entity_poly.type
_entity_poly.pdbx_seq_one_letter_code
_entity_poly.pdbx_strand_id
1 'polypeptide(L)' 'MKLVEFHVANSGDLIGVNPDSVCRIGKGVAEGTTFIRQEDGSSVDVSEDYESVKRALSD' A
#
# COMPACT_ATOMS: atom_id res chain seq x y z
N MET A 1 -17.52 2.16 -3.74
CA MET A 1 -16.06 2.26 -3.65
C MET A 1 -15.56 1.48 -2.43
N LYS A 2 -14.58 0.66 -2.62
CA LYS A 2 -13.98 -0.12 -1.55
C LYS A 2 -12.60 0.45 -1.21
N LEU A 3 -12.36 0.73 0.07
CA LEU A 3 -11.05 1.18 0.52
C LEU A 3 -10.42 0.10 1.38
N VAL A 4 -9.14 -0.13 1.16
CA VAL A 4 -8.34 -1.05 1.96
C VAL A 4 -7.43 -0.22 2.84
N GLU A 5 -7.39 -0.52 4.13
CA GLU A 5 -6.64 0.29 5.08
C GLU A 5 -5.26 -0.30 5.35
N PHE A 6 -4.27 0.57 5.31
CA PHE A 6 -2.88 0.21 5.63
C PHE A 6 -2.29 1.27 6.55
N HIS A 7 -1.15 0.96 7.15
CA HIS A 7 -0.44 1.88 8.01
C HIS A 7 0.79 2.42 7.29
N VAL A 8 0.94 3.73 7.28
CA VAL A 8 2.11 4.37 6.68
C VAL A 8 3.36 3.98 7.46
N ALA A 9 4.40 3.54 6.73
CA ALA A 9 5.60 2.99 7.36
C ALA A 9 6.32 4.00 8.26
N ASN A 10 6.35 5.26 7.87
CA ASN A 10 7.11 6.27 8.61
C ASN A 10 6.40 6.79 9.85
N SER A 11 5.09 6.86 9.82
CA SER A 11 4.33 7.53 10.87
C SER A 11 3.36 6.62 11.62
N GLY A 12 3.05 5.47 11.04
CA GLY A 12 2.03 4.59 11.60
C GLY A 12 0.60 5.07 11.38
N ASP A 13 0.43 6.14 10.60
CA ASP A 13 -0.90 6.66 10.31
C ASP A 13 -1.70 5.68 9.46
N LEU A 14 -2.98 5.60 9.73
CA LEU A 14 -3.88 4.75 8.97
C LEU A 14 -4.30 5.47 7.69
N ILE A 15 -4.19 4.80 6.56
CA ILE A 15 -4.63 5.36 5.27
C ILE A 15 -5.55 4.38 4.57
N GLY A 16 -6.47 4.91 3.78
CA GLY A 16 -7.33 4.10 2.92
C GLY A 16 -6.85 4.18 1.47
N VAL A 17 -6.73 3.04 0.85
CA VAL A 17 -6.26 2.93 -0.54
C VAL A 17 -7.35 2.29 -1.38
N ASN A 18 -7.68 2.91 -2.51
CA ASN A 18 -8.62 2.33 -3.45
C ASN A 18 -7.87 1.31 -4.33
N PRO A 19 -8.22 0.01 -4.24
CA PRO A 19 -7.51 -1.01 -5.03
C PRO A 19 -7.56 -0.76 -6.53
N ASP A 20 -8.62 -0.11 -7.00
CA ASP A 20 -8.77 0.18 -8.43
C ASP A 20 -7.81 1.27 -8.91
N SER A 21 -7.26 2.06 -8.00
CA SER A 21 -6.32 3.12 -8.32
C SER A 21 -4.86 2.70 -8.21
N VAL A 22 -4.60 1.50 -7.72
CA VAL A 22 -3.24 1.00 -7.56
C VAL A 22 -2.75 0.44 -8.89
N CYS A 23 -1.64 0.95 -9.39
CA CYS A 23 -1.07 0.44 -10.62
C CYS A 23 0.16 -0.44 -10.39
N ARG A 24 0.77 -0.35 -9.21
CA ARG A 24 1.99 -1.13 -8.94
C ARG A 24 2.22 -1.26 -7.45
N ILE A 25 2.67 -2.42 -7.02
CA ILE A 25 3.18 -2.61 -5.66
C ILE A 25 4.54 -3.30 -5.75
N GLY A 26 5.37 -3.07 -4.75
CA GLY A 26 6.70 -3.67 -4.71
C GLY A 26 7.26 -3.55 -3.31
N LYS A 27 8.47 -4.01 -3.13
CA LYS A 27 9.13 -3.90 -1.83
C LYS A 27 9.48 -2.44 -1.55
N GLY A 28 9.19 -1.98 -0.34
CA GLY A 28 9.49 -0.63 0.07
C GLY A 28 10.98 -0.43 0.36
N VAL A 29 11.31 0.80 0.73
CA VAL A 29 12.71 1.18 1.01
C VAL A 29 13.24 0.44 2.23
N ALA A 30 12.44 0.36 3.28
CA ALA A 30 12.82 -0.34 4.50
C ALA A 30 12.39 -1.81 4.41
N GLU A 31 13.13 -2.67 5.08
CA GLU A 31 12.80 -4.08 5.11
C GLU A 31 11.44 -4.29 5.78
N GLY A 32 10.64 -5.15 5.18
CA GLY A 32 9.31 -5.46 5.69
C GLY A 32 8.24 -4.47 5.30
N THR A 33 8.58 -3.44 4.54
CA THR A 33 7.60 -2.48 4.05
C THR A 33 7.22 -2.78 2.61
N THR A 34 6.11 -2.19 2.17
CA THR A 34 5.62 -2.37 0.81
C THR A 34 5.38 -1.00 0.17
N PHE A 35 5.82 -0.87 -1.06
CA PHE A 35 5.63 0.34 -1.86
C PHE A 35 4.35 0.19 -2.67
N ILE A 36 3.48 1.19 -2.59
CA ILE A 36 2.23 1.22 -3.35
C ILE A 36 2.23 2.47 -4.22
N ARG A 37 2.10 2.27 -5.53
CA ARG A 37 2.01 3.38 -6.47
C ARG A 37 0.60 3.45 -7.03
N GLN A 38 0.04 4.65 -7.06
CA GLN A 38 -1.30 4.88 -7.58
C GLN A 38 -1.23 5.50 -8.96
N GLU A 39 -2.32 5.42 -9.70
CA GLU A 39 -2.34 5.90 -11.08
C GLU A 39 -2.20 7.41 -11.23
N ASP A 40 -2.43 8.18 -10.18
CA ASP A 40 -2.20 9.62 -10.21
C ASP A 40 -0.72 9.98 -10.04
N GLY A 41 0.15 8.99 -9.88
CA GLY A 41 1.59 9.19 -9.71
C GLY A 41 2.03 9.25 -8.26
N SER A 42 1.10 9.29 -7.32
CA SER A 42 1.46 9.30 -5.91
C SER A 42 1.89 7.91 -5.45
N SER A 43 2.70 7.86 -4.41
CA SER A 43 3.17 6.59 -3.87
C SER A 43 3.31 6.70 -2.35
N VAL A 44 3.26 5.55 -1.70
CA VAL A 44 3.37 5.49 -0.24
C VAL A 44 3.99 4.14 0.14
N ASP A 45 4.82 4.16 1.17
CA ASP A 45 5.34 2.93 1.77
C ASP A 45 4.48 2.62 2.99
N VAL A 46 4.02 1.38 3.09
CA VAL A 46 3.20 0.93 4.21
C VAL A 46 3.95 -0.12 5.00
N SER A 47 3.61 -0.25 6.27
CA SER A 47 4.30 -1.18 7.16
C SER A 47 3.87 -2.63 6.99
N GLU A 48 2.77 -2.87 6.31
CA GLU A 48 2.33 -4.22 5.98
C GLU A 48 3.28 -4.82 4.93
N ASP A 49 3.52 -6.13 5.00
CA ASP A 49 4.45 -6.76 4.08
C ASP A 49 3.82 -6.96 2.70
N TYR A 50 4.66 -7.29 1.73
CA TYR A 50 4.23 -7.41 0.33
C TYR A 50 3.08 -8.40 0.16
N GLU A 51 3.17 -9.57 0.78
CA GLU A 51 2.14 -10.60 0.64
C GLU A 51 0.81 -10.16 1.24
N SER A 52 0.85 -9.48 2.38
CA SER A 52 -0.35 -8.96 3.03
C SER A 52 -1.04 -7.90 2.16
N VAL A 53 -0.25 -6.98 1.60
CA VAL A 53 -0.78 -5.93 0.73
C VAL A 53 -1.36 -6.55 -0.54
N LYS A 54 -0.65 -7.46 -1.16
CA LYS A 54 -1.09 -8.13 -2.37
C LYS A 54 -2.44 -8.84 -2.14
N ARG A 55 -2.55 -9.56 -1.04
CA ARG A 55 -3.77 -10.29 -0.71
C ARG A 55 -4.92 -9.34 -0.44
N ALA A 56 -4.67 -8.27 0.30
CA ALA A 56 -5.71 -7.29 0.63
C ALA A 56 -6.23 -6.59 -0.61
N LEU A 57 -5.37 -6.27 -1.55
CA LEU A 57 -5.76 -5.57 -2.78
C LEU A 57 -6.42 -6.50 -3.79
N SER A 58 -6.22 -7.80 -3.65
CA SER A 58 -6.79 -8.80 -4.59
C SER A 58 -8.20 -9.24 -4.22
N ASP A 59 -8.65 -8.96 -3.03
CA ASP A 59 -9.99 -9.39 -2.58
C ASP A 59 -11.11 -8.54 -3.13
#